data_4d444563b670da799099bedb6b056fdf
#
_entry.id   4d444563b670da799099bedb6b056fdf
#
_cell.length_a   1.000
_cell.length_b   1.000
_cell.length_c   1.000
_cell.angle_alpha   90.00
_cell.angle_beta   90.00
_cell.angle_gamma   90.00
#
_symmetry.space_group_name_H-M   'P 1'
#
loop_
_entity.id
_entity.type
_entity.pdbx_description
1 polymer ?
#
loop_
_entity_poly.entity_id
_entity_poly.type
_entity_poly.pdbx_seq_one_letter_code
_entity_poly.pdbx_strand_id
1 'polypeptide(L)'
;MEKQRAILESVIKEEIDFISYVDLEDGMVHTIVTNEDADVMPPIDGDYQKVNDVTIPKYVHPEDREMCEREFRLERLQENLQKKERFVINYRLLCGGEYRRKSMNIHYYDKTKMTLVFVRRDVTDNYEEEQNRQREIYDAML
;
A
#
# COMPACT_ATOMS: atom_id res chain seq x y z
N MET A 1 -1.36 20.62 -20.76
CA MET A 1 -2.11 19.86 -19.73
C MET A 1 -1.76 18.38 -19.76
N GLU A 2 -1.99 17.69 -20.87
CA GLU A 2 -1.67 16.25 -21.00
C GLU A 2 -0.18 15.94 -20.83
N LYS A 3 0.69 16.77 -21.41
CA LYS A 3 2.14 16.59 -21.28
C LYS A 3 2.60 16.73 -19.82
N GLN A 4 2.10 17.72 -19.09
CA GLN A 4 2.42 17.93 -17.68
C GLN A 4 1.95 16.77 -16.83
N ARG A 5 0.73 16.29 -17.09
CA ARG A 5 0.16 15.12 -16.39
C ARG A 5 1.01 13.87 -16.64
N ALA A 6 1.39 13.61 -17.89
CA ALA A 6 2.22 12.47 -18.26
C ALA A 6 3.60 12.52 -17.57
N ILE A 7 4.20 13.71 -17.47
CA ILE A 7 5.47 13.90 -16.78
C ILE A 7 5.31 13.60 -15.29
N LEU A 8 4.27 14.13 -14.64
CA LEU A 8 4.00 13.87 -13.23
C LEU A 8 3.78 12.39 -12.97
N GLU A 9 2.99 11.72 -13.79
CA GLU A 9 2.76 10.28 -13.68
C GLU A 9 4.05 9.48 -13.83
N SER A 10 4.93 9.85 -14.77
CA SER A 10 6.19 9.14 -14.98
C SER A 10 7.13 9.26 -13.77
N VAL A 11 7.15 10.41 -13.11
CA VAL A 11 7.95 10.61 -11.89
C VAL A 11 7.36 9.84 -10.72
N ILE A 12 6.05 9.90 -10.54
CA ILE A 12 5.35 9.20 -9.47
C ILE A 12 5.53 7.68 -9.59
N LYS A 13 5.41 7.13 -10.79
CA LYS A 13 5.55 5.69 -11.06
C LYS A 13 6.89 5.11 -10.64
N GLU A 14 7.96 5.91 -10.65
CA GLU A 14 9.28 5.45 -10.20
C GLU A 14 9.34 5.18 -8.69
N GLU A 15 8.48 5.83 -7.92
CA GLU A 15 8.51 5.78 -6.45
C GLU A 15 7.42 4.92 -5.83
N ILE A 16 6.39 4.56 -6.58
CA ILE A 16 5.22 3.85 -6.05
C ILE A 16 4.87 2.63 -6.88
N ASP A 17 4.15 1.68 -6.27
CA ASP A 17 3.55 0.55 -6.98
C ASP A 17 2.25 0.97 -7.66
N PHE A 18 1.36 1.60 -6.93
CA PHE A 18 0.08 2.09 -7.45
C PHE A 18 -0.55 3.15 -6.56
N ILE A 19 -1.51 3.87 -7.15
CA ILE A 19 -2.46 4.71 -6.43
C ILE A 19 -3.86 4.23 -6.78
N SER A 20 -4.66 3.95 -5.75
CA SER A 20 -6.07 3.60 -5.90
C SER A 20 -6.91 4.44 -4.95
N TYR A 21 -8.21 4.53 -5.22
CA TYR A 21 -9.16 5.08 -4.27
C TYR A 21 -10.35 4.16 -4.13
N VAL A 22 -11.01 4.23 -3.00
CA VAL A 22 -12.22 3.46 -2.70
C VAL A 22 -13.33 4.44 -2.33
N ASP A 23 -14.45 4.35 -3.04
CA ASP A 23 -15.67 5.05 -2.67
C ASP A 23 -16.37 4.28 -1.57
N LEU A 24 -16.53 4.89 -0.40
CA LEU A 24 -17.13 4.22 0.75
C LEU A 24 -18.62 3.96 0.59
N GLU A 25 -19.27 4.68 -0.32
CA GLU A 25 -20.70 4.51 -0.61
C GLU A 25 -21.00 3.13 -1.20
N ASP A 26 -20.16 2.62 -2.09
CA ASP A 26 -20.35 1.33 -2.77
C ASP A 26 -19.24 0.30 -2.49
N GLY A 27 -18.15 0.71 -1.85
CA GLY A 27 -17.02 -0.18 -1.55
C GLY A 27 -16.19 -0.56 -2.77
N MET A 28 -16.32 0.17 -3.87
CA MET A 28 -15.60 -0.13 -5.10
C MET A 28 -14.22 0.55 -5.12
N VAL A 29 -13.20 -0.21 -5.52
CA VAL A 29 -11.85 0.28 -5.71
C VAL A 29 -11.62 0.67 -7.16
N HIS A 30 -10.93 1.79 -7.36
CA HIS A 30 -10.54 2.31 -8.68
C HIS A 30 -9.05 2.62 -8.66
N THR A 31 -8.30 2.05 -9.60
CA THR A 31 -6.84 2.24 -9.69
C THR A 31 -6.52 3.24 -10.78
N ILE A 32 -5.83 4.31 -10.42
CA ILE A 32 -5.58 5.45 -11.32
C ILE A 32 -4.13 5.56 -11.80
N VAL A 33 -3.18 5.04 -11.04
CA VAL A 33 -1.76 5.02 -11.42
C VAL A 33 -1.20 3.64 -11.08
N THR A 34 -0.46 3.04 -12.02
CA THR A 34 0.22 1.76 -11.80
C THR A 34 1.65 1.83 -12.29
N ASN A 35 2.57 1.21 -11.55
CA ASN A 35 3.93 0.96 -11.98
C ASN A 35 3.96 -0.40 -12.66
N GLU A 36 4.31 -0.45 -13.94
CA GLU A 36 4.32 -1.67 -14.74
C GLU A 36 5.30 -2.73 -14.23
N ASP A 37 6.33 -2.30 -13.50
CA ASP A 37 7.34 -3.19 -12.92
C ASP A 37 6.91 -3.79 -11.56
N ALA A 38 5.83 -3.31 -10.99
CA ALA A 38 5.33 -3.83 -9.72
C ALA A 38 4.38 -5.01 -9.92
N ASP A 39 4.48 -6.00 -9.04
CA ASP A 39 3.64 -7.19 -9.04
C ASP A 39 2.45 -7.06 -8.09
N VAL A 40 1.46 -7.94 -8.27
CA VAL A 40 0.30 -8.06 -7.40
C VAL A 40 -0.46 -6.73 -7.31
N MET A 41 -1.00 -6.34 -8.45
CA MET A 41 -1.71 -5.08 -8.59
C MET A 41 -3.21 -5.25 -8.41
N PRO A 42 -3.92 -4.25 -7.85
CA PRO A 42 -5.37 -4.28 -7.84
C PRO A 42 -5.91 -4.10 -9.26
N PRO A 43 -7.16 -4.53 -9.53
CA PRO A 43 -7.78 -4.27 -10.83
C PRO A 43 -8.02 -2.78 -11.03
N ILE A 44 -8.25 -2.37 -12.28
CA ILE A 44 -8.61 -0.98 -12.60
C ILE A 44 -9.88 -0.59 -11.84
N ASP A 45 -10.89 -1.47 -11.84
CA ASP A 45 -12.13 -1.33 -11.10
C ASP A 45 -12.50 -2.66 -10.47
N GLY A 46 -12.97 -2.66 -9.24
CA GLY A 46 -13.37 -3.89 -8.57
C GLY A 46 -13.98 -3.66 -7.19
N ASP A 47 -14.48 -4.73 -6.60
CA ASP A 47 -14.96 -4.71 -5.22
C ASP A 47 -13.77 -4.82 -4.27
N TYR A 48 -13.58 -3.83 -3.42
CA TYR A 48 -12.43 -3.73 -2.53
C TYR A 48 -12.28 -4.97 -1.63
N GLN A 49 -13.36 -5.40 -0.99
CA GLN A 49 -13.30 -6.53 -0.06
C GLN A 49 -13.01 -7.84 -0.80
N LYS A 50 -13.59 -8.05 -1.96
CA LYS A 50 -13.34 -9.25 -2.77
C LYS A 50 -11.90 -9.30 -3.27
N VAL A 51 -11.33 -8.17 -3.66
CA VAL A 51 -9.93 -8.07 -4.06
C VAL A 51 -9.03 -8.51 -2.90
N ASN A 52 -9.27 -8.00 -1.69
CA ASN A 52 -8.49 -8.37 -0.52
C ASN A 52 -8.69 -9.82 -0.09
N ASP A 53 -9.90 -10.35 -0.21
CA ASP A 53 -10.20 -11.76 0.12
C ASP A 53 -9.40 -12.75 -0.76
N VAL A 54 -9.02 -12.34 -1.97
CA VAL A 54 -8.16 -13.12 -2.86
C VAL A 54 -6.68 -12.81 -2.61
N THR A 55 -6.32 -11.55 -2.53
CA THR A 55 -4.93 -11.10 -2.46
C THR A 55 -4.24 -11.48 -1.15
N ILE A 56 -4.90 -11.27 -0.03
CA ILE A 56 -4.29 -11.50 1.28
C ILE A 56 -3.91 -12.97 1.49
N PRO A 57 -4.81 -13.95 1.32
CA PRO A 57 -4.43 -15.36 1.53
C PRO A 57 -3.42 -15.88 0.52
N LYS A 58 -3.39 -15.30 -0.68
CA LYS A 58 -2.53 -15.78 -1.77
C LYS A 58 -1.13 -15.18 -1.76
N TYR A 59 -0.99 -13.89 -1.47
CA TYR A 59 0.26 -13.16 -1.66
C TYR A 59 0.86 -12.58 -0.39
N VAL A 60 0.09 -12.31 0.65
CA VAL A 60 0.63 -11.77 1.89
C VAL A 60 1.35 -12.89 2.66
N HIS A 61 2.51 -12.56 3.23
CA HIS A 61 3.29 -13.49 4.05
C HIS A 61 2.40 -14.07 5.16
N PRO A 62 2.46 -15.40 5.42
CA PRO A 62 1.59 -16.04 6.42
C PRO A 62 1.57 -15.36 7.79
N GLU A 63 2.71 -14.85 8.25
CA GLU A 63 2.79 -14.16 9.55
C GLU A 63 2.08 -12.81 9.57
N ASP A 64 1.85 -12.21 8.40
CA ASP A 64 1.21 -10.88 8.29
C ASP A 64 -0.27 -10.97 7.90
N ARG A 65 -0.78 -12.15 7.55
CA ARG A 65 -2.15 -12.32 7.02
C ARG A 65 -3.23 -11.90 8.00
N GLU A 66 -3.15 -12.33 9.23
CA GLU A 66 -4.16 -12.01 10.24
C GLU A 66 -4.26 -10.50 10.47
N MET A 67 -3.12 -9.84 10.59
CA MET A 67 -3.05 -8.39 10.74
C MET A 67 -3.63 -7.69 9.52
N CYS A 68 -3.25 -8.12 8.31
CA CYS A 68 -3.77 -7.53 7.06
C CYS A 68 -5.28 -7.73 6.94
N GLU A 69 -5.80 -8.92 7.24
CA GLU A 69 -7.24 -9.19 7.19
C GLU A 69 -8.03 -8.28 8.11
N ARG A 70 -7.48 -7.97 9.29
CA ARG A 70 -8.09 -7.08 10.26
C ARG A 70 -7.97 -5.61 9.83
N GLU A 71 -6.74 -5.16 9.55
CA GLU A 71 -6.44 -3.73 9.37
C GLU A 71 -6.89 -3.17 8.03
N PHE A 72 -7.00 -4.00 6.99
CA PHE A 72 -7.48 -3.56 5.67
C PHE A 72 -9.00 -3.46 5.54
N ARG A 73 -9.77 -3.86 6.53
CA ARG A 73 -11.23 -3.69 6.50
C ARG A 73 -11.59 -2.21 6.49
N LEU A 74 -12.54 -1.84 5.66
CA LEU A 74 -12.93 -0.43 5.51
C LEU A 74 -13.37 0.19 6.85
N GLU A 75 -14.11 -0.53 7.65
CA GLU A 75 -14.55 -0.07 8.98
C GLU A 75 -13.35 0.20 9.90
N ARG A 76 -12.36 -0.67 9.85
CA ARG A 76 -11.14 -0.53 10.66
C ARG A 76 -10.29 0.65 10.22
N LEU A 77 -10.16 0.85 8.90
CA LEU A 77 -9.46 2.01 8.35
C LEU A 77 -10.12 3.31 8.78
N GLN A 78 -11.44 3.37 8.73
CA GLN A 78 -12.19 4.54 9.16
C GLN A 78 -12.01 4.82 10.66
N GLU A 79 -12.00 3.80 11.50
CA GLU A 79 -11.70 3.94 12.93
C GLU A 79 -10.30 4.52 13.16
N ASN A 80 -9.29 4.00 12.47
CA ASN A 80 -7.92 4.46 12.60
C ASN A 80 -7.75 5.90 12.13
N LEU A 81 -8.46 6.28 11.07
CA LEU A 81 -8.42 7.64 10.50
C LEU A 81 -9.21 8.68 11.31
N GLN A 82 -9.98 8.25 12.31
CA GLN A 82 -10.57 9.20 13.28
C GLN A 82 -9.51 9.81 14.18
N LYS A 83 -8.42 9.09 14.42
CA LYS A 83 -7.35 9.49 15.34
C LYS A 83 -6.15 10.10 14.64
N LYS A 84 -5.96 9.82 13.37
CA LYS A 84 -4.79 10.24 12.58
C LYS A 84 -5.24 10.66 11.19
N GLU A 85 -4.53 11.62 10.61
CA GLU A 85 -4.81 12.05 9.22
C GLU A 85 -4.39 10.99 8.21
N ARG A 86 -3.40 10.17 8.54
CA ARG A 86 -2.87 9.10 7.69
C ARG A 86 -2.68 7.85 8.51
N PHE A 87 -2.91 6.72 7.88
CA PHE A 87 -2.68 5.41 8.47
C PHE A 87 -1.80 4.59 7.54
N VAL A 88 -0.82 3.89 8.09
CA VAL A 88 0.15 3.10 7.31
C VAL A 88 0.08 1.65 7.75
N ILE A 89 -0.04 0.74 6.78
CA ILE A 89 0.04 -0.69 7.01
C ILE A 89 1.32 -1.19 6.34
N ASN A 90 2.20 -1.79 7.12
CA ASN A 90 3.44 -2.41 6.63
C ASN A 90 3.26 -3.93 6.62
N TYR A 91 3.57 -4.57 5.51
CA TYR A 91 3.38 -6.00 5.35
C TYR A 91 4.32 -6.56 4.28
N ARG A 92 4.48 -7.88 4.27
CA ARG A 92 5.30 -8.57 3.28
C ARG A 92 4.40 -9.19 2.22
N LEU A 93 4.75 -8.99 0.96
CA LEU A 93 3.98 -9.43 -0.20
C LEU A 93 4.87 -10.28 -1.12
N LEU A 94 4.36 -11.43 -1.55
CA LEU A 94 5.08 -12.32 -2.45
C LEU A 94 5.05 -11.74 -3.87
N CYS A 95 6.21 -11.34 -4.36
CA CYS A 95 6.37 -10.72 -5.67
C CYS A 95 7.52 -11.43 -6.42
N GLY A 96 7.18 -12.07 -7.55
CA GLY A 96 8.21 -12.76 -8.34
C GLY A 96 8.98 -13.84 -7.60
N GLY A 97 8.35 -14.55 -6.68
CA GLY A 97 8.99 -15.60 -5.89
C GLY A 97 9.71 -15.12 -4.63
N GLU A 98 9.73 -13.82 -4.37
CA GLU A 98 10.36 -13.23 -3.19
C GLU A 98 9.35 -12.43 -2.38
N TYR A 99 9.52 -12.42 -1.05
CA TYR A 99 8.75 -11.53 -0.20
C TYR A 99 9.38 -10.14 -0.19
N ARG A 100 8.59 -9.16 -0.63
CA ARG A 100 8.97 -7.74 -0.62
C ARG A 100 8.22 -7.04 0.50
N ARG A 101 8.88 -6.07 1.13
CA ARG A 101 8.24 -5.25 2.17
C ARG A 101 7.51 -4.10 1.53
N LYS A 102 6.21 -4.02 1.82
CA LYS A 102 5.33 -2.98 1.28
C LYS A 102 4.85 -2.07 2.38
N SER A 103 4.63 -0.83 2.02
CA SER A 103 3.98 0.18 2.85
C SER A 103 2.74 0.67 2.12
N MET A 104 1.57 0.49 2.73
CA MET A 104 0.32 1.02 2.22
C MET A 104 -0.06 2.25 3.03
N ASN A 105 -0.06 3.41 2.39
CA ASN A 105 -0.46 4.68 2.99
C ASN A 105 -1.90 4.97 2.63
N ILE A 106 -2.71 5.28 3.62
CA ILE A 106 -4.16 5.45 3.49
C ILE A 106 -4.57 6.77 4.12
N HIS A 107 -5.38 7.54 3.41
CA HIS A 107 -5.95 8.80 3.91
C HIS A 107 -7.26 9.12 3.19
N TYR A 108 -8.04 10.01 3.76
CA TYR A 108 -9.24 10.51 3.09
C TYR A 108 -8.86 11.49 1.98
N TYR A 109 -9.59 11.41 0.86
CA TYR A 109 -9.43 12.35 -0.25
C TYR A 109 -9.75 13.79 0.17
N ASP A 110 -10.84 13.96 0.92
CA ASP A 110 -11.29 15.27 1.36
C ASP A 110 -12.03 15.20 2.71
N LYS A 111 -12.55 16.36 3.14
CA LYS A 111 -13.24 16.50 4.43
C LYS A 111 -14.61 15.80 4.48
N THR A 112 -15.17 15.40 3.33
CA THR A 112 -16.45 14.66 3.32
C THR A 112 -16.29 13.24 3.84
N LYS A 113 -15.05 12.70 3.84
CA LYS A 113 -14.71 11.36 4.33
C LYS A 113 -15.47 10.23 3.62
N MET A 114 -15.76 10.43 2.33
CA MET A 114 -16.46 9.45 1.50
C MET A 114 -15.53 8.66 0.59
N THR A 115 -14.29 9.07 0.46
CA THR A 115 -13.31 8.45 -0.44
C THR A 115 -11.98 8.25 0.28
N LEU A 116 -11.51 7.00 0.28
CA LEU A 116 -10.19 6.63 0.81
C LEU A 116 -9.19 6.52 -0.32
N VAL A 117 -8.01 7.09 -0.15
CA VAL A 117 -6.90 7.00 -1.10
C VAL A 117 -5.86 6.03 -0.55
N PHE A 118 -5.38 5.14 -1.42
CA PHE A 118 -4.39 4.11 -1.11
C PHE A 118 -3.16 4.32 -1.98
N VAL A 119 -1.99 4.40 -1.37
CA VAL A 119 -0.71 4.49 -2.07
C VAL A 119 0.22 3.40 -1.55
N ARG A 120 0.57 2.44 -2.40
CA ARG A 120 1.50 1.37 -2.02
C ARG A 120 2.90 1.67 -2.54
N ARG A 121 3.90 1.52 -1.64
CA ARG A 121 5.31 1.62 -1.98
C ARG A 121 6.05 0.36 -1.59
N ASP A 122 7.10 0.04 -2.35
CA ASP A 122 8.06 -0.99 -1.94
C ASP A 122 9.11 -0.33 -1.07
N VAL A 123 9.25 -0.81 0.15
CA VAL A 123 10.19 -0.27 1.14
C VAL A 123 11.26 -1.27 1.53
N THR A 124 11.44 -2.33 0.73
CA THR A 124 12.38 -3.41 1.01
C THR A 124 13.82 -2.91 1.15
N ASP A 125 14.29 -2.12 0.20
CA ASP A 125 15.65 -1.62 0.20
C ASP A 125 15.90 -0.67 1.37
N ASN A 126 14.96 0.22 1.66
CA ASN A 126 15.05 1.13 2.81
C ASN A 126 15.10 0.36 4.13
N TYR A 127 14.31 -0.69 4.26
CA TYR A 127 14.30 -1.55 5.44
C TYR A 127 15.64 -2.25 5.62
N GLU A 128 16.19 -2.83 4.56
CA GLU A 128 17.48 -3.53 4.59
C GLU A 128 18.63 -2.59 4.94
N GLU A 129 18.66 -1.41 4.36
CA GLU A 129 19.65 -0.37 4.68
C GLU A 129 19.59 0.01 6.15
N GLU A 130 18.40 0.22 6.70
CA GLU A 130 18.23 0.57 8.10
C GLU A 130 18.69 -0.58 9.02
N GLN A 131 18.37 -1.83 8.70
CA GLN A 131 18.82 -2.98 9.47
C GLN A 131 20.34 -3.12 9.43
N ASN A 132 20.96 -2.94 8.28
CA ASN A 132 22.42 -2.98 8.13
C ASN A 132 23.08 -1.85 8.91
N ARG A 133 22.55 -0.64 8.87
CA ARG A 133 23.06 0.50 9.62
C ARG A 133 22.99 0.24 11.13
N GLN A 134 21.88 -0.27 11.63
CA GLN A 134 21.73 -0.62 13.04
C GLN A 134 22.72 -1.70 13.47
N ARG A 135 22.95 -2.69 12.61
CA ARG A 135 23.92 -3.77 12.86
C ARG A 135 25.34 -3.21 12.94
N GLU A 136 25.72 -2.33 12.03
CA GLU A 136 27.04 -1.69 12.02
C GLU A 136 27.27 -0.86 13.29
N ILE A 137 26.26 -0.13 13.74
CA ILE A 137 26.33 0.65 14.99
C ILE A 137 26.50 -0.30 16.18
N TYR A 138 25.73 -1.37 16.23
CA TYR A 138 25.81 -2.37 17.30
C TYR A 138 27.21 -3.01 17.35
N ASP A 139 27.72 -3.46 16.20
CA ASP A 139 29.04 -4.09 16.11
C ASP A 139 30.16 -3.11 16.52
N ALA A 140 30.03 -1.84 16.20
CA ALA A 140 30.99 -0.79 16.60
C ALA A 140 30.99 -0.53 18.12
N MET A 141 29.88 -0.84 18.81
CA MET A 141 29.77 -0.69 20.26
C MET A 141 30.36 -1.87 21.04
N LEU A 142 30.61 -2.99 20.39
CA LEU A 142 31.22 -4.18 21.00
C LEU A 142 32.74 -4.09 20.98
#